data_0da7eaaba8d2d6cc10c69013d24c15c0
#
_entry.id   0da7eaaba8d2d6cc10c69013d24c15c0
#
_cell.length_a   1.000
_cell.length_b   1.000
_cell.length_c   1.000
_cell.angle_alpha   90.00
_cell.angle_beta   90.00
_cell.angle_gamma   90.00
#
_symmetry.space_group_name_H-M   'P 1'
#
loop_
_entity.id
_entity.type
_entity.pdbx_description
1 polymer ?
#
loop_
_entity_poly.entity_id
_entity_poly.type
_entity_poly.pdbx_seq_one_letter_code
_entity_poly.pdbx_strand_id
1 'polypeptide(L)'
;IEQLRKSRRFWTSRARIAAAYHDAFSELPEIQRPLCRPGYDHAWHLYVIQLNPERLRITRDDFIDALKKEQIGTSVHFMPLHMHPYYRERYGYHRDDFPHARAAFERSISLPIYSRMSEADIRRVVDVVRSLITQYRR
;
A
#
# COMPACT_ATOMS: atom_id res chain seq x y z
N ILE A 1 -0.86 19.13 -22.52
CA ILE A 1 -0.71 20.46 -21.88
C ILE A 1 -1.70 20.59 -20.71
N GLU A 2 -2.99 20.32 -20.87
CA GLU A 2 -4.02 20.52 -19.82
C GLU A 2 -3.78 19.69 -18.54
N GLN A 3 -3.30 18.45 -18.65
CA GLN A 3 -2.98 17.63 -17.48
C GLN A 3 -1.75 18.18 -16.72
N LEU A 4 -0.75 18.71 -17.44
CA LEU A 4 0.42 19.33 -16.81
C LEU A 4 0.04 20.58 -16.01
N ARG A 5 -0.88 21.40 -16.51
CA ARG A 5 -1.41 22.57 -15.77
C ARG A 5 -2.06 22.19 -14.44
N LYS A 6 -2.60 20.98 -14.35
CA LYS A 6 -3.26 20.44 -13.13
C LYS A 6 -2.31 19.66 -12.22
N SER A 7 -1.10 19.34 -12.68
CA SER A 7 -0.18 18.41 -11.98
C SER A 7 0.11 18.83 -10.53
N ARG A 8 0.41 20.12 -10.31
CA ARG A 8 0.69 20.65 -8.97
C ARG A 8 -0.50 20.50 -8.03
N ARG A 9 -1.72 20.77 -8.48
CA ARG A 9 -2.94 20.57 -7.68
C ARG A 9 -3.15 19.10 -7.35
N PHE A 10 -2.92 18.20 -8.32
CA PHE A 10 -3.03 16.74 -8.06
C PHE A 10 -1.98 16.27 -7.08
N TRP A 11 -0.75 16.77 -7.19
CA TRP A 11 0.33 16.47 -6.26
C TRP A 11 -0.02 16.94 -4.84
N THR A 12 -0.43 18.20 -4.66
CA THR A 12 -0.83 18.74 -3.36
C THR A 12 -1.93 17.94 -2.71
N SER A 13 -2.96 17.55 -3.49
CA SER A 13 -4.06 16.72 -2.96
C SER A 13 -3.57 15.36 -2.48
N ARG A 14 -2.71 14.69 -3.25
CA ARG A 14 -2.15 13.38 -2.86
C ARG A 14 -1.18 13.49 -1.68
N ALA A 15 -0.36 14.53 -1.63
CA ALA A 15 0.54 14.78 -0.51
C ALA A 15 -0.23 14.95 0.81
N ARG A 16 -1.37 15.67 0.79
CA ARG A 16 -2.27 15.80 1.93
C ARG A 16 -2.83 14.45 2.40
N ILE A 17 -3.30 13.61 1.47
CA ILE A 17 -3.82 12.28 1.78
C ILE A 17 -2.71 11.40 2.37
N ALA A 18 -1.52 11.42 1.76
CA ALA A 18 -0.37 10.67 2.24
C ALA A 18 0.05 11.10 3.65
N ALA A 19 0.04 12.40 3.95
CA ALA A 19 0.32 12.93 5.30
C ALA A 19 -0.70 12.39 6.32
N ALA A 20 -2.01 12.46 5.99
CA ALA A 20 -3.06 11.94 6.86
C ALA A 20 -2.89 10.43 7.16
N TYR A 21 -2.55 9.64 6.15
CA TYR A 21 -2.24 8.22 6.34
C TYR A 21 -0.97 8.00 7.17
N HIS A 22 0.09 8.80 6.94
CA HIS A 22 1.32 8.74 7.73
C HIS A 22 1.06 8.97 9.21
N ASP A 23 0.30 10.01 9.53
CA ASP A 23 -0.04 10.36 10.92
C ASP A 23 -0.90 9.26 11.55
N ALA A 24 -1.96 8.84 10.86
CA ALA A 24 -2.90 7.84 11.37
C ALA A 24 -2.28 6.47 11.64
N PHE A 25 -1.25 6.08 10.86
CA PHE A 25 -0.58 4.79 10.99
C PHE A 25 0.78 4.88 11.70
N SER A 26 1.13 6.03 12.28
CA SER A 26 2.44 6.25 12.92
C SER A 26 2.71 5.31 14.09
N GLU A 27 1.68 4.99 14.86
CA GLU A 27 1.76 4.17 16.07
C GLU A 27 1.39 2.69 15.83
N LEU A 28 1.24 2.27 14.56
CA LEU A 28 0.87 0.90 14.22
C LEU A 28 2.10 0.09 13.78
N PRO A 29 2.74 -0.65 14.69
CA PRO A 29 3.93 -1.47 14.35
C PRO A 29 3.61 -2.66 13.44
N GLU A 30 2.33 -2.94 13.22
CA GLU A 30 1.82 -3.93 12.28
C GLU A 30 1.91 -3.46 10.83
N ILE A 31 2.13 -2.16 10.61
CA ILE A 31 2.20 -1.53 9.29
C ILE A 31 3.54 -0.82 9.11
N GLN A 32 4.29 -1.21 8.11
CA GLN A 32 5.39 -0.40 7.60
C GLN A 32 4.85 0.57 6.56
N ARG A 33 4.97 1.86 6.84
CA ARG A 33 4.57 2.95 5.93
C ARG A 33 5.62 3.18 4.84
N PRO A 34 5.25 3.73 3.67
CA PRO A 34 6.22 4.11 2.65
C PRO A 34 7.15 5.20 3.17
N LEU A 35 8.45 5.08 2.88
CA LEU A 35 9.46 6.05 3.29
C LEU A 35 9.55 7.19 2.27
N CYS A 36 9.44 8.43 2.73
CA CYS A 36 9.82 9.60 1.97
C CYS A 36 11.10 10.20 2.56
N ARG A 37 12.18 10.23 1.79
CA ARG A 37 13.47 10.78 2.24
C ARG A 37 13.40 12.31 2.30
N PRO A 38 14.03 12.95 3.28
CA PRO A 38 14.14 14.41 3.33
C PRO A 38 14.76 14.97 2.04
N GLY A 39 14.22 16.09 1.56
CA GLY A 39 14.69 16.74 0.33
C GLY A 39 14.14 16.17 -0.98
N TYR A 40 13.23 15.20 -0.91
CA TYR A 40 12.57 14.67 -2.09
C TYR A 40 11.07 14.99 -2.12
N ASP A 41 10.58 15.41 -3.27
CA ASP A 41 9.16 15.57 -3.54
C ASP A 41 8.59 14.25 -4.07
N HIS A 42 8.00 13.46 -3.18
CA HIS A 42 7.36 12.20 -3.56
C HIS A 42 6.06 12.45 -4.33
N ALA A 43 5.90 11.82 -5.49
CA ALA A 43 4.73 12.02 -6.36
C ALA A 43 3.41 11.46 -5.78
N TRP A 44 3.50 10.60 -4.78
CA TRP A 44 2.35 9.91 -4.15
C TRP A 44 1.40 9.29 -5.18
N HIS A 45 1.99 8.68 -6.21
CA HIS A 45 1.21 7.93 -7.20
C HIS A 45 0.49 6.75 -6.56
N LEU A 46 1.18 6.06 -5.67
CA LEU A 46 0.67 4.98 -4.81
C LEU A 46 1.00 5.30 -3.35
N TYR A 47 0.16 4.82 -2.45
CA TYR A 47 0.48 4.74 -1.02
C TYR A 47 0.52 3.26 -0.64
N VAL A 48 1.72 2.70 -0.63
CA VAL A 48 1.94 1.26 -0.40
C VAL A 48 2.31 1.04 1.05
N ILE A 49 1.47 0.34 1.78
CA ILE A 49 1.81 -0.19 3.11
C ILE A 49 2.35 -1.61 2.98
N GLN A 50 3.18 -2.03 3.94
CA GLN A 50 3.54 -3.43 4.10
C GLN A 50 3.09 -3.93 5.47
N LEU A 51 2.35 -5.03 5.47
CA LEU A 51 1.94 -5.68 6.71
C LEU A 51 3.13 -6.41 7.36
N ASN A 52 3.17 -6.39 8.69
CA ASN A 52 4.12 -7.19 9.46
C ASN A 52 3.47 -8.53 9.86
N PRO A 53 3.81 -9.65 9.20
CA PRO A 53 3.18 -10.94 9.45
C PRO A 53 3.46 -11.50 10.85
N GLU A 54 4.53 -11.05 11.50
CA GLU A 54 4.86 -11.48 12.87
C GLU A 54 3.89 -10.89 13.91
N ARG A 55 3.25 -9.77 13.57
CA ARG A 55 2.34 -9.03 14.45
C ARG A 55 0.87 -9.21 14.12
N LEU A 56 0.56 -9.94 13.05
CA LEU A 56 -0.81 -10.14 12.59
C LEU A 56 -1.15 -11.63 12.47
N ARG A 57 -2.40 -11.98 12.78
CA ARG A 57 -2.97 -13.34 12.64
C ARG A 57 -3.62 -13.57 11.29
N ILE A 58 -3.42 -12.67 10.34
CA ILE A 58 -4.05 -12.66 9.02
C ILE A 58 -2.98 -12.49 7.95
N THR A 59 -3.17 -13.11 6.79
CA THR A 59 -2.31 -12.91 5.62
C THR A 59 -2.62 -11.59 4.93
N ARG A 60 -1.73 -11.15 4.03
CA ARG A 60 -1.97 -9.98 3.19
C ARG A 60 -3.22 -10.12 2.33
N ASP A 61 -3.44 -11.30 1.76
CA ASP A 61 -4.58 -11.56 0.87
C ASP A 61 -5.90 -11.56 1.66
N ASP A 62 -5.93 -12.19 2.83
CA ASP A 62 -7.10 -12.14 3.71
C ASP A 62 -7.39 -10.71 4.22
N PHE A 63 -6.34 -9.91 4.46
CA PHE A 63 -6.49 -8.50 4.83
C PHE A 63 -7.09 -7.67 3.68
N ILE A 64 -6.69 -7.94 2.43
CA ILE A 64 -7.30 -7.33 1.25
C ILE A 64 -8.77 -7.71 1.14
N ASP A 65 -9.12 -8.98 1.37
CA ASP A 65 -10.50 -9.43 1.35
C ASP A 65 -11.34 -8.80 2.47
N ALA A 66 -10.74 -8.60 3.65
CA ALA A 66 -11.39 -7.87 4.74
C ALA A 66 -11.63 -6.39 4.38
N LEU A 67 -10.66 -5.71 3.79
CA LEU A 67 -10.82 -4.34 3.27
C LEU A 67 -11.91 -4.26 2.21
N LYS A 68 -11.97 -5.24 1.31
CA LYS A 68 -12.99 -5.32 0.25
C LYS A 68 -14.41 -5.49 0.82
N LYS A 69 -14.58 -6.30 1.89
CA LYS A 69 -15.86 -6.43 2.60
C LYS A 69 -16.33 -5.09 3.18
N GLU A 70 -15.39 -4.26 3.63
CA GLU A 70 -15.62 -2.89 4.08
C GLU A 70 -15.69 -1.88 2.93
N GLN A 71 -15.79 -2.33 1.68
CA GLN A 71 -15.86 -1.50 0.47
C GLN A 71 -14.62 -0.59 0.26
N ILE A 72 -13.48 -0.96 0.79
CA ILE A 72 -12.19 -0.30 0.51
C ILE A 72 -11.48 -1.05 -0.63
N GLY A 73 -11.43 -0.40 -1.80
CA GLY A 73 -10.70 -0.93 -2.95
C GLY A 73 -9.19 -0.80 -2.76
N THR A 74 -8.47 -1.90 -2.94
CA THR A 74 -7.00 -1.94 -2.86
C THR A 74 -6.42 -2.62 -4.09
N SER A 75 -5.11 -2.50 -4.26
CA SER A 75 -4.39 -3.22 -5.31
C SER A 75 -3.01 -3.66 -4.83
N VAL A 76 -2.42 -4.59 -5.59
CA VAL A 76 -1.07 -5.10 -5.34
C VAL A 76 -0.18 -4.72 -6.53
N HIS A 77 0.91 -4.02 -6.29
CA HIS A 77 1.88 -3.55 -7.30
C HIS A 77 3.29 -4.02 -6.96
N PHE A 78 3.86 -4.97 -7.64
CA PHE A 78 3.33 -5.99 -8.56
C PHE A 78 3.95 -7.32 -8.20
N MET A 79 3.46 -8.44 -8.78
CA MET A 79 4.14 -9.72 -8.68
C MET A 79 5.56 -9.59 -9.27
N PRO A 80 6.61 -10.01 -8.56
CA PRO A 80 7.99 -9.94 -9.06
C PRO A 80 8.17 -10.70 -10.37
N LEU A 81 8.98 -10.18 -11.28
CA LEU A 81 9.14 -10.74 -12.63
C LEU A 81 9.52 -12.23 -12.62
N HIS A 82 10.44 -12.63 -11.72
CA HIS A 82 10.88 -14.01 -11.59
C HIS A 82 9.77 -14.99 -11.22
N MET A 83 8.63 -14.51 -10.69
CA MET A 83 7.48 -15.33 -10.31
C MET A 83 6.48 -15.52 -11.48
N HIS A 84 6.58 -14.72 -12.55
CA HIS A 84 5.71 -14.86 -13.71
C HIS A 84 6.06 -16.11 -14.52
N PRO A 85 5.06 -16.83 -15.10
CA PRO A 85 5.28 -18.06 -15.85
C PRO A 85 6.38 -17.95 -16.92
N TYR A 86 6.32 -16.91 -17.75
CA TYR A 86 7.31 -16.68 -18.81
C TYR A 86 8.75 -16.67 -18.29
N TYR A 87 9.03 -15.94 -17.22
CA TYR A 87 10.39 -15.83 -16.68
C TYR A 87 10.84 -17.11 -15.98
N ARG A 88 9.92 -17.80 -15.33
CA ARG A 88 10.19 -19.11 -14.72
C ARG A 88 10.56 -20.14 -15.78
N GLU A 89 9.78 -20.25 -16.85
CA GLU A 89 10.01 -21.20 -17.92
C GLU A 89 11.24 -20.87 -18.75
N ARG A 90 11.43 -19.57 -19.06
CA ARG A 90 12.54 -19.13 -19.93
C ARG A 90 13.90 -19.14 -19.25
N TYR A 91 13.97 -18.81 -17.96
CA TYR A 91 15.22 -18.60 -17.23
C TYR A 91 15.41 -19.57 -16.05
N GLY A 92 14.47 -20.47 -15.80
CA GLY A 92 14.56 -21.44 -14.71
C GLY A 92 14.45 -20.83 -13.32
N TYR A 93 13.89 -19.63 -13.17
CA TYR A 93 13.77 -18.98 -11.87
C TYR A 93 12.80 -19.72 -10.96
N HIS A 94 13.18 -19.80 -9.68
CA HIS A 94 12.35 -20.27 -8.59
C HIS A 94 11.83 -19.10 -7.74
N ARG A 95 10.73 -19.34 -7.06
CA ARG A 95 10.10 -18.34 -6.19
C ARG A 95 11.07 -17.75 -5.14
N ASP A 96 12.01 -18.55 -4.67
CA ASP A 96 12.92 -18.22 -3.58
C ASP A 96 14.24 -17.60 -4.02
N ASP A 97 14.50 -17.51 -5.33
CA ASP A 97 15.77 -16.94 -5.85
C ASP A 97 15.93 -15.45 -5.48
N PHE A 98 14.81 -14.75 -5.26
CA PHE A 98 14.82 -13.33 -4.89
C PHE A 98 13.98 -13.08 -3.63
N PRO A 99 14.48 -13.48 -2.43
CA PRO A 99 13.71 -13.50 -1.19
C PRO A 99 13.22 -12.11 -0.76
N HIS A 100 14.01 -11.06 -1.00
CA HIS A 100 13.59 -9.69 -0.66
C HIS A 100 12.43 -9.20 -1.55
N ALA A 101 12.47 -9.48 -2.85
CA ALA A 101 11.41 -9.10 -3.76
C ALA A 101 10.11 -9.88 -3.44
N ARG A 102 10.24 -11.17 -3.13
CA ARG A 102 9.12 -12.01 -2.69
C ARG A 102 8.51 -11.48 -1.39
N ALA A 103 9.34 -11.26 -0.36
CA ALA A 103 8.87 -10.79 0.93
C ALA A 103 8.18 -9.41 0.84
N ALA A 104 8.70 -8.50 0.02
CA ALA A 104 8.06 -7.21 -0.23
C ALA A 104 6.68 -7.40 -0.90
N PHE A 105 6.59 -8.24 -1.94
CA PHE A 105 5.34 -8.53 -2.63
C PHE A 105 4.28 -9.15 -1.72
N GLU A 106 4.67 -10.14 -0.92
CA GLU A 106 3.76 -10.87 -0.02
C GLU A 106 3.15 -10.01 1.09
N ARG A 107 3.73 -8.82 1.35
CA ARG A 107 3.28 -7.91 2.42
C ARG A 107 2.65 -6.62 1.92
N SER A 108 2.85 -6.27 0.64
CA SER A 108 2.49 -4.97 0.09
C SER A 108 1.00 -4.86 -0.26
N ILE A 109 0.38 -3.76 0.15
CA ILE A 109 -0.99 -3.36 -0.21
C ILE A 109 -0.96 -1.89 -0.60
N SER A 110 -1.49 -1.54 -1.77
CA SER A 110 -1.71 -0.16 -2.17
C SER A 110 -3.08 0.31 -1.70
N LEU A 111 -3.10 1.26 -0.78
CA LEU A 111 -4.32 1.91 -0.31
C LEU A 111 -4.84 2.94 -1.32
N PRO A 112 -6.15 3.27 -1.29
CA PRO A 112 -6.71 4.28 -2.16
C PRO A 112 -6.00 5.63 -2.00
N ILE A 113 -5.53 6.20 -3.10
CA ILE A 113 -4.98 7.55 -3.13
C ILE A 113 -5.26 8.19 -4.50
N TYR A 114 -6.17 9.15 -4.55
CA TYR A 114 -6.52 9.89 -5.76
C TYR A 114 -6.92 11.33 -5.42
N SER A 115 -6.71 12.23 -6.37
CA SER A 115 -6.77 13.68 -6.12
C SER A 115 -8.15 14.23 -5.72
N ARG A 116 -9.21 13.42 -5.84
CA ARG A 116 -10.60 13.80 -5.48
C ARG A 116 -11.08 13.22 -4.15
N MET A 117 -10.23 12.52 -3.40
CA MET A 117 -10.63 12.01 -2.09
C MET A 117 -11.03 13.15 -1.16
N SER A 118 -12.22 13.03 -0.59
CA SER A 118 -12.72 13.90 0.46
C SER A 118 -12.09 13.55 1.82
N GLU A 119 -12.23 14.42 2.81
CA GLU A 119 -11.83 14.12 4.20
C GLU A 119 -12.60 12.93 4.77
N ALA A 120 -13.85 12.75 4.36
CA ALA A 120 -14.65 11.60 4.77
C ALA A 120 -14.11 10.28 4.20
N ASP A 121 -13.68 10.28 2.93
CA ASP A 121 -13.06 9.11 2.30
C ASP A 121 -11.75 8.73 3.01
N ILE A 122 -10.91 9.73 3.31
CA ILE A 122 -9.63 9.53 4.01
C ILE A 122 -9.89 8.92 5.39
N ARG A 123 -10.78 9.54 6.18
CA ARG A 123 -11.15 9.01 7.51
C ARG A 123 -11.67 7.60 7.43
N ARG A 124 -12.58 7.30 6.48
CA ARG A 124 -13.12 5.96 6.31
C ARG A 124 -12.02 4.92 6.07
N VAL A 125 -11.05 5.20 5.17
CA VAL A 125 -9.92 4.28 4.94
C VAL A 125 -9.10 4.09 6.20
N VAL A 126 -8.78 5.17 6.92
CA VAL A 126 -8.02 5.13 8.17
C VAL A 126 -8.74 4.28 9.22
N ASP A 127 -10.02 4.56 9.46
CA ASP A 127 -10.82 3.90 10.49
C ASP A 127 -10.94 2.40 10.23
N VAL A 128 -11.20 2.01 8.97
CA VAL A 128 -11.29 0.61 8.58
C VAL A 128 -9.96 -0.11 8.75
N VAL A 129 -8.85 0.49 8.27
CA VAL A 129 -7.51 -0.11 8.42
C VAL A 129 -7.17 -0.29 9.89
N ARG A 130 -7.38 0.73 10.74
CA ARG A 130 -7.12 0.65 12.19
C ARG A 130 -7.99 -0.40 12.87
N SER A 131 -9.26 -0.49 12.53
CA SER A 131 -10.19 -1.50 13.04
C SER A 131 -9.71 -2.92 12.70
N LEU A 132 -9.34 -3.17 11.45
CA LEU A 132 -8.84 -4.48 11.01
C LEU A 132 -7.49 -4.83 11.69
N ILE A 133 -6.58 -3.86 11.82
CA ILE A 133 -5.32 -4.09 12.57
C ILE A 133 -5.63 -4.49 14.01
N THR A 134 -6.53 -3.77 14.69
CA THR A 134 -6.92 -4.09 16.07
C THR A 134 -7.55 -5.48 16.17
N GLN A 135 -8.42 -5.84 15.23
CA GLN A 135 -9.08 -7.13 15.17
C GLN A 135 -8.10 -8.29 14.98
N TYR A 136 -7.07 -8.12 14.14
CA TYR A 136 -6.17 -9.19 13.74
C TYR A 136 -4.76 -9.11 14.37
N ARG A 137 -4.54 -8.21 15.29
CA ARG A 137 -3.30 -8.12 16.09
C ARG A 137 -3.08 -9.42 16.88
N ARG A 138 -1.82 -9.84 16.98
CA ARG A 138 -1.37 -10.98 17.83
C ARG A 138 -1.26 -10.55 19.28
#